data_7d53764b5823f330c34c206392eddee7
#
_entry.id   7d53764b5823f330c34c206392eddee7
#
_cell.length_a   1.000
_cell.length_b   1.000
_cell.length_c   1.000
_cell.angle_alpha   90.00
_cell.angle_beta   90.00
_cell.angle_gamma   90.00
#
_symmetry.space_group_name_H-M   'P 1'
#
loop_
_entity.id
_entity.type
_entity.pdbx_description
1 polymer ?
#
loop_
_entity_poly.entity_id
_entity_poly.type
_entity_poly.pdbx_seq_one_letter_code
_entity_poly.pdbx_strand_id
1 'polypeptide(L)'
;MKKVLLGMSGGVDSSVSAILLKEQGYDVIGITLELFGGTCCNTDAIVGAKQICNSIGIPHITYNLKEEFQCKVINNFIDEYSNQRTPNPCIECNKYMKFGAMYEKAKELGCDYIATGHYAKMEYSDEYGKYVLRKAKNLSKDQSYVLYNMPKQLLEKVLFPLGDFESKEDVRKIAKEHNLSVASKPDSEDICFIPDGNYKKFLEQNSSIVPKEGNIVNRKGEILGRHTGLYNYTIGQRKGLGISYKAPLFVIGFNKERNEVIVGEQQELYRKEMKVNEVNLLLMDKIERTLDVTVKIRYASKPAEAIINQTEAENIQVIFKEPQRGITPGQSAVFYIGDVVVGGGKIQD
;
A
#
# COMPACT_ATOMS: atom_id res chain seq x y z
N MET A 1 -25.56 12.50 -17.58
CA MET A 1 -25.20 11.74 -16.38
C MET A 1 -23.70 11.53 -16.42
N LYS A 2 -22.95 11.77 -15.32
CA LYS A 2 -21.50 11.54 -15.31
C LYS A 2 -21.22 10.05 -15.20
N LYS A 3 -20.25 9.57 -15.97
CA LYS A 3 -19.90 8.15 -16.06
C LYS A 3 -18.71 7.80 -15.19
N VAL A 4 -18.79 6.67 -14.46
CA VAL A 4 -17.73 6.22 -13.52
C VAL A 4 -17.32 4.79 -13.85
N LEU A 5 -16.01 4.55 -13.97
CA LEU A 5 -15.43 3.21 -13.99
C LEU A 5 -15.03 2.80 -12.58
N LEU A 6 -15.72 1.82 -12.01
CA LEU A 6 -15.51 1.33 -10.64
C LEU A 6 -14.75 0.02 -10.62
N GLY A 7 -13.63 -0.02 -9.89
CA GLY A 7 -12.89 -1.25 -9.62
C GLY A 7 -13.69 -2.22 -8.74
N MET A 8 -14.04 -3.39 -9.30
CA MET A 8 -14.83 -4.44 -8.66
C MET A 8 -13.94 -5.64 -8.32
N SER A 9 -13.70 -5.85 -7.03
CA SER A 9 -12.90 -6.98 -6.52
C SER A 9 -13.73 -8.22 -6.14
N GLY A 10 -15.06 -8.12 -6.19
CA GLY A 10 -15.96 -9.16 -5.66
C GLY A 10 -15.98 -9.21 -4.12
N GLY A 11 -15.52 -8.15 -3.44
CA GLY A 11 -15.62 -7.94 -2.01
C GLY A 11 -16.76 -6.96 -1.64
N VAL A 12 -17.08 -6.88 -0.34
CA VAL A 12 -18.17 -6.03 0.16
C VAL A 12 -17.96 -4.54 -0.15
N ASP A 13 -16.71 -4.05 -0.03
CA ASP A 13 -16.40 -2.63 -0.20
C ASP A 13 -16.66 -2.11 -1.62
N SER A 14 -16.16 -2.81 -2.63
CA SER A 14 -16.41 -2.44 -4.02
C SER A 14 -17.89 -2.57 -4.41
N SER A 15 -18.59 -3.55 -3.82
CA SER A 15 -20.01 -3.78 -4.08
C SER A 15 -20.89 -2.67 -3.49
N VAL A 16 -20.61 -2.24 -2.26
CA VAL A 16 -21.31 -1.10 -1.64
C VAL A 16 -20.97 0.20 -2.35
N SER A 17 -19.72 0.37 -2.77
CA SER A 17 -19.34 1.54 -3.58
C SER A 17 -20.14 1.64 -4.88
N ALA A 18 -20.46 0.50 -5.52
CA ALA A 18 -21.31 0.48 -6.72
C ALA A 18 -22.74 0.97 -6.43
N ILE A 19 -23.33 0.53 -5.31
CA ILE A 19 -24.66 0.96 -4.88
C ILE A 19 -24.66 2.47 -4.63
N LEU A 20 -23.73 2.96 -3.81
CA LEU A 20 -23.66 4.37 -3.43
C LEU A 20 -23.48 5.29 -4.65
N LEU A 21 -22.63 4.93 -5.59
CA LEU A 21 -22.44 5.71 -6.81
C LEU A 21 -23.70 5.73 -7.68
N LYS A 22 -24.41 4.60 -7.79
CA LYS A 22 -25.67 4.52 -8.53
C LYS A 22 -26.76 5.36 -7.88
N GLU A 23 -26.89 5.34 -6.55
CA GLU A 23 -27.84 6.16 -5.78
C GLU A 23 -27.52 7.66 -5.90
N GLN A 24 -26.24 8.02 -6.04
CA GLN A 24 -25.80 9.39 -6.32
C GLN A 24 -26.06 9.83 -7.78
N GLY A 25 -26.61 8.96 -8.62
CA GLY A 25 -26.99 9.27 -10.00
C GLY A 25 -25.85 9.17 -11.02
N TYR A 26 -24.78 8.44 -10.73
CA TYR A 26 -23.74 8.14 -11.71
C TYR A 26 -24.15 7.00 -12.64
N ASP A 27 -23.67 7.04 -13.88
CA ASP A 27 -23.66 5.91 -14.81
C ASP A 27 -22.42 5.06 -14.50
N VAL A 28 -22.62 3.93 -13.80
CA VAL A 28 -21.52 3.11 -13.26
C VAL A 28 -21.23 1.91 -14.14
N ILE A 29 -19.96 1.74 -14.51
CA ILE A 29 -19.42 0.52 -15.15
C ILE A 29 -18.50 -0.15 -14.16
N GLY A 30 -18.75 -1.43 -13.82
CA GLY A 30 -17.85 -2.25 -13.03
C GLY A 30 -16.68 -2.80 -13.87
N ILE A 31 -15.46 -2.74 -13.35
CA ILE A 31 -14.31 -3.36 -13.97
C ILE A 31 -13.57 -4.26 -12.97
N THR A 32 -13.29 -5.50 -13.36
CA THR A 32 -12.38 -6.37 -12.62
C THR A 32 -11.05 -6.48 -13.36
N LEU A 33 -9.97 -6.13 -12.66
CA LEU A 33 -8.61 -6.25 -13.18
C LEU A 33 -8.13 -7.70 -12.96
N GLU A 34 -7.81 -8.40 -14.02
CA GLU A 34 -7.21 -9.73 -13.95
C GLU A 34 -5.70 -9.60 -13.82
N LEU A 35 -5.18 -9.66 -12.59
CA LEU A 35 -3.80 -9.33 -12.24
C LEU A 35 -2.88 -10.56 -12.11
N PHE A 36 -3.35 -11.59 -11.43
CA PHE A 36 -2.59 -12.81 -11.14
C PHE A 36 -3.54 -14.00 -10.97
N GLY A 37 -3.03 -15.23 -11.10
CA GLY A 37 -3.83 -16.46 -10.92
C GLY A 37 -4.19 -16.83 -9.45
N GLY A 38 -4.11 -15.87 -8.52
CA GLY A 38 -4.40 -16.06 -7.09
C GLY A 38 -5.83 -15.70 -6.67
N THR A 39 -6.08 -15.69 -5.36
CA THR A 39 -7.42 -15.55 -4.74
C THR A 39 -8.16 -14.24 -5.04
N CYS A 40 -7.47 -13.16 -5.35
CA CYS A 40 -8.10 -11.87 -5.66
C CYS A 40 -8.55 -11.74 -7.12
N CYS A 41 -7.99 -12.54 -8.02
CA CYS A 41 -8.18 -12.41 -9.46
C CYS A 41 -8.36 -13.78 -10.12
N ASN A 42 -8.83 -14.77 -9.37
CA ASN A 42 -9.19 -16.06 -9.93
C ASN A 42 -10.57 -15.98 -10.62
N THR A 43 -10.91 -17.00 -11.37
CA THR A 43 -12.19 -17.11 -12.10
C THR A 43 -13.39 -16.86 -11.18
N ASP A 44 -13.34 -17.33 -9.93
CA ASP A 44 -14.43 -17.18 -8.97
C ASP A 44 -14.63 -15.72 -8.52
N ALA A 45 -13.56 -14.96 -8.34
CA ALA A 45 -13.63 -13.54 -8.00
C ALA A 45 -14.23 -12.72 -9.17
N ILE A 46 -13.83 -13.02 -10.41
CA ILE A 46 -14.36 -12.37 -11.61
C ILE A 46 -15.84 -12.72 -11.77
N VAL A 47 -16.21 -14.00 -11.65
CA VAL A 47 -17.60 -14.47 -11.72
C VAL A 47 -18.44 -13.82 -10.62
N GLY A 48 -17.92 -13.78 -9.38
CA GLY A 48 -18.61 -13.12 -8.25
C GLY A 48 -18.81 -11.62 -8.47
N ALA A 49 -17.79 -10.91 -8.95
CA ALA A 49 -17.92 -9.48 -9.29
C ALA A 49 -18.97 -9.24 -10.38
N LYS A 50 -18.99 -10.07 -11.43
CA LYS A 50 -19.98 -10.01 -12.50
C LYS A 50 -21.41 -10.27 -12.00
N GLN A 51 -21.58 -11.26 -11.13
CA GLN A 51 -22.89 -11.56 -10.53
C GLN A 51 -23.41 -10.39 -9.69
N ILE A 52 -22.52 -9.76 -8.90
CA ILE A 52 -22.86 -8.58 -8.10
C ILE A 52 -23.24 -7.40 -9.01
N CYS A 53 -22.45 -7.12 -10.05
CA CYS A 53 -22.78 -6.07 -11.02
C CYS A 53 -24.16 -6.30 -11.65
N ASN A 54 -24.45 -7.54 -12.05
CA ASN A 54 -25.76 -7.90 -12.60
C ASN A 54 -26.90 -7.69 -11.59
N SER A 55 -26.72 -8.04 -10.31
CA SER A 55 -27.74 -7.84 -9.27
C SER A 55 -27.99 -6.37 -8.96
N ILE A 56 -26.97 -5.53 -9.08
CA ILE A 56 -27.09 -4.07 -8.92
C ILE A 56 -27.62 -3.40 -10.21
N GLY A 57 -27.56 -4.11 -11.34
CA GLY A 57 -27.99 -3.59 -12.65
C GLY A 57 -26.98 -2.60 -13.25
N ILE A 58 -25.69 -2.92 -13.19
CA ILE A 58 -24.60 -2.18 -13.84
C ILE A 58 -23.84 -3.10 -14.80
N PRO A 59 -23.33 -2.61 -15.95
CA PRO A 59 -22.47 -3.37 -16.83
C PRO A 59 -21.15 -3.74 -16.16
N HIS A 60 -20.57 -4.88 -16.54
CA HIS A 60 -19.29 -5.36 -16.02
C HIS A 60 -18.35 -5.74 -17.14
N ILE A 61 -17.10 -5.35 -17.01
CA ILE A 61 -16.01 -5.73 -17.91
C ILE A 61 -14.85 -6.36 -17.12
N THR A 62 -14.09 -7.21 -17.79
CA THR A 62 -12.82 -7.76 -17.26
C THR A 62 -11.66 -7.20 -18.09
N TYR A 63 -10.60 -6.79 -17.43
CA TYR A 63 -9.42 -6.25 -18.08
C TYR A 63 -8.17 -7.03 -17.66
N ASN A 64 -7.54 -7.69 -18.63
CA ASN A 64 -6.35 -8.49 -18.39
C ASN A 64 -5.12 -7.58 -18.28
N LEU A 65 -4.47 -7.60 -17.11
CA LEU A 65 -3.26 -6.84 -16.79
C LEU A 65 -2.17 -7.74 -16.18
N LYS A 66 -2.20 -9.05 -16.45
CA LYS A 66 -1.27 -10.03 -15.86
C LYS A 66 0.19 -9.70 -16.16
N GLU A 67 0.51 -9.37 -17.39
CA GLU A 67 1.88 -9.05 -17.81
C GLU A 67 2.37 -7.76 -17.17
N GLU A 68 1.53 -6.72 -17.14
CA GLU A 68 1.87 -5.45 -16.49
C GLU A 68 2.03 -5.60 -14.98
N PHE A 69 1.15 -6.38 -14.35
CA PHE A 69 1.22 -6.68 -12.93
C PHE A 69 2.49 -7.47 -12.59
N GLN A 70 2.84 -8.47 -13.40
CA GLN A 70 4.10 -9.19 -13.25
C GLN A 70 5.29 -8.24 -13.34
N CYS A 71 5.32 -7.39 -14.35
CA CYS A 71 6.43 -6.48 -14.60
C CYS A 71 6.56 -5.39 -13.52
N LYS A 72 5.46 -4.71 -13.17
CA LYS A 72 5.48 -3.51 -12.33
C LYS A 72 5.35 -3.80 -10.83
N VAL A 73 4.68 -4.89 -10.45
CA VAL A 73 4.38 -5.19 -9.05
C VAL A 73 5.19 -6.39 -8.55
N ILE A 74 5.11 -7.54 -9.24
CA ILE A 74 5.76 -8.76 -8.76
C ILE A 74 7.28 -8.66 -8.91
N ASN A 75 7.79 -8.21 -10.06
CA ASN A 75 9.23 -8.07 -10.25
C ASN A 75 9.81 -7.01 -9.29
N ASN A 76 9.12 -5.89 -9.08
CA ASN A 76 9.54 -4.90 -8.08
C ASN A 76 9.58 -5.52 -6.66
N PHE A 77 8.59 -6.31 -6.30
CA PHE A 77 8.58 -7.03 -5.02
C PHE A 77 9.78 -7.96 -4.86
N ILE A 78 10.12 -8.72 -5.89
CA ILE A 78 11.28 -9.61 -5.92
C ILE A 78 12.59 -8.81 -5.83
N ASP A 79 12.72 -7.74 -6.60
CA ASP A 79 13.92 -6.91 -6.64
C ASP A 79 14.20 -6.22 -5.31
N GLU A 80 13.16 -5.71 -4.64
CA GLU A 80 13.29 -5.10 -3.32
C GLU A 80 13.82 -6.12 -2.29
N TYR A 81 13.24 -7.33 -2.23
CA TYR A 81 13.73 -8.38 -1.33
C TYR A 81 15.15 -8.88 -1.69
N SER A 82 15.48 -8.94 -2.96
CA SER A 82 16.84 -9.28 -3.44
C SER A 82 17.87 -8.24 -2.95
N ASN A 83 17.42 -7.01 -2.75
CA ASN A 83 18.21 -5.91 -2.22
C ASN A 83 18.08 -5.71 -0.70
N GLN A 84 17.53 -6.69 0.03
CA GLN A 84 17.27 -6.66 1.48
C GLN A 84 16.42 -5.46 1.90
N ARG A 85 15.52 -5.00 1.02
CA ARG A 85 14.52 -3.99 1.30
C ARG A 85 13.15 -4.65 1.47
N THR A 86 12.24 -4.01 2.16
CA THR A 86 10.91 -4.56 2.45
C THR A 86 9.84 -3.76 1.71
N PRO A 87 9.37 -4.21 0.54
CA PRO A 87 8.41 -3.48 -0.28
C PRO A 87 6.99 -3.50 0.29
N ASN A 88 6.16 -2.56 -0.21
CA ASN A 88 4.70 -2.64 -0.10
C ASN A 88 4.08 -2.74 -1.49
N PRO A 89 3.75 -3.94 -1.98
CA PRO A 89 3.27 -4.13 -3.35
C PRO A 89 1.91 -3.49 -3.61
N CYS A 90 1.10 -3.20 -2.57
CA CYS A 90 -0.19 -2.52 -2.74
C CYS A 90 -0.01 -1.07 -3.24
N ILE A 91 1.07 -0.40 -2.88
CA ILE A 91 1.38 0.95 -3.35
C ILE A 91 1.66 0.92 -4.86
N GLU A 92 2.49 -0.02 -5.32
CA GLU A 92 2.81 -0.19 -6.74
C GLU A 92 1.56 -0.62 -7.53
N CYS A 93 0.74 -1.54 -6.98
CA CYS A 93 -0.53 -1.93 -7.59
C CYS A 93 -1.50 -0.74 -7.72
N ASN A 94 -1.63 0.09 -6.70
CA ASN A 94 -2.45 1.30 -6.78
C ASN A 94 -1.93 2.24 -7.87
N LYS A 95 -0.61 2.53 -7.88
CA LYS A 95 0.02 3.44 -8.86
C LYS A 95 -0.18 2.98 -10.30
N TYR A 96 0.21 1.74 -10.61
CA TYR A 96 0.28 1.27 -12.00
C TYR A 96 -1.01 0.62 -12.50
N MET A 97 -1.69 -0.17 -11.67
CA MET A 97 -2.88 -0.91 -12.09
C MET A 97 -4.15 -0.07 -11.92
N LYS A 98 -4.46 0.39 -10.68
CA LYS A 98 -5.74 1.06 -10.41
C LYS A 98 -5.76 2.51 -10.88
N PHE A 99 -4.71 3.28 -10.60
CA PHE A 99 -4.62 4.70 -10.99
C PHE A 99 -3.76 4.93 -12.25
N GLY A 100 -3.22 3.86 -12.85
CA GLY A 100 -2.59 3.83 -14.15
C GLY A 100 -3.49 3.18 -15.18
N ALA A 101 -3.33 1.87 -15.43
CA ALA A 101 -4.00 1.15 -16.51
C ALA A 101 -5.54 1.23 -16.46
N MET A 102 -6.17 1.14 -15.26
CA MET A 102 -7.62 1.29 -15.13
C MET A 102 -8.08 2.70 -15.51
N TYR A 103 -7.31 3.75 -15.22
CA TYR A 103 -7.64 5.11 -15.65
C TYR A 103 -7.55 5.28 -17.16
N GLU A 104 -6.52 4.72 -17.81
CA GLU A 104 -6.43 4.73 -19.27
C GLU A 104 -7.65 4.03 -19.88
N LYS A 105 -8.07 2.88 -19.30
CA LYS A 105 -9.28 2.18 -19.72
C LYS A 105 -10.55 3.00 -19.50
N ALA A 106 -10.62 3.79 -18.44
CA ALA A 106 -11.74 4.70 -18.19
C ALA A 106 -11.86 5.78 -19.28
N LYS A 107 -10.73 6.33 -19.75
CA LYS A 107 -10.70 7.28 -20.87
C LYS A 107 -11.22 6.65 -22.18
N GLU A 108 -10.78 5.42 -22.49
CA GLU A 108 -11.25 4.69 -23.68
C GLU A 108 -12.77 4.46 -23.65
N LEU A 109 -13.35 4.24 -22.47
CA LEU A 109 -14.79 4.04 -22.27
C LEU A 109 -15.59 5.34 -22.15
N GLY A 110 -14.91 6.49 -22.23
CA GLY A 110 -15.54 7.81 -22.07
C GLY A 110 -16.07 8.06 -20.66
N CYS A 111 -15.40 7.51 -19.62
CA CYS A 111 -15.75 7.75 -18.23
C CYS A 111 -15.17 9.06 -17.74
N ASP A 112 -15.97 9.83 -16.97
CA ASP A 112 -15.55 11.09 -16.34
C ASP A 112 -14.66 10.85 -15.12
N TYR A 113 -14.91 9.74 -14.41
CA TYR A 113 -14.24 9.38 -13.15
C TYR A 113 -13.84 7.91 -13.11
N ILE A 114 -12.89 7.62 -12.24
CA ILE A 114 -12.65 6.28 -11.73
C ILE A 114 -13.00 6.21 -10.23
N ALA A 115 -13.41 5.05 -9.77
CA ALA A 115 -13.74 4.83 -8.36
C ALA A 115 -13.17 3.49 -7.86
N THR A 116 -12.92 3.42 -6.56
CA THR A 116 -12.54 2.18 -5.87
C THR A 116 -13.13 2.14 -4.48
N GLY A 117 -13.25 0.94 -3.91
CA GLY A 117 -13.72 0.73 -2.54
C GLY A 117 -12.66 1.01 -1.46
N HIS A 118 -11.72 1.93 -1.67
CA HIS A 118 -10.78 2.31 -0.62
C HIS A 118 -11.42 3.22 0.42
N TYR A 119 -10.97 3.05 1.66
CA TYR A 119 -11.29 3.96 2.77
C TYR A 119 -10.31 5.13 2.75
N ALA A 120 -10.66 6.18 2.06
CA ALA A 120 -9.98 7.47 1.99
C ALA A 120 -10.99 8.53 1.53
N LYS A 121 -10.67 9.81 1.62
CA LYS A 121 -11.50 10.88 1.10
C LYS A 121 -10.80 11.60 -0.03
N MET A 122 -11.56 11.97 -1.03
CA MET A 122 -11.13 12.86 -2.10
C MET A 122 -12.13 14.01 -2.18
N GLU A 123 -11.70 15.21 -1.82
CA GLU A 123 -12.59 16.38 -1.77
C GLU A 123 -11.86 17.66 -2.19
N TYR A 124 -12.63 18.63 -2.65
CA TYR A 124 -12.09 19.96 -2.89
C TYR A 124 -11.86 20.67 -1.55
N SER A 125 -10.68 21.24 -1.38
CA SER A 125 -10.31 22.01 -0.20
C SER A 125 -10.18 23.47 -0.54
N ASP A 126 -11.00 24.32 0.08
CA ASP A 126 -10.92 25.78 -0.10
C ASP A 126 -9.59 26.33 0.44
N GLU A 127 -9.05 25.73 1.51
CA GLU A 127 -7.76 26.11 2.10
C GLU A 127 -6.60 25.97 1.10
N TYR A 128 -6.61 24.89 0.29
CA TYR A 128 -5.55 24.61 -0.70
C TYR A 128 -5.94 24.98 -2.13
N GLY A 129 -7.20 25.36 -2.40
CA GLY A 129 -7.71 25.73 -3.71
C GLY A 129 -7.70 24.59 -4.74
N LYS A 130 -7.76 23.32 -4.28
CA LYS A 130 -7.67 22.12 -5.13
C LYS A 130 -8.27 20.87 -4.46
N TYR A 131 -8.41 19.81 -5.25
CA TYR A 131 -8.72 18.49 -4.69
C TYR A 131 -7.55 17.93 -3.90
N VAL A 132 -7.85 17.37 -2.73
CA VAL A 132 -6.86 16.78 -1.81
C VAL A 132 -7.27 15.38 -1.40
N LEU A 133 -6.28 14.52 -1.21
CA LEU A 133 -6.46 13.20 -0.61
C LEU A 133 -6.40 13.36 0.91
N ARG A 134 -7.41 12.85 1.62
CA ARG A 134 -7.47 12.85 3.09
C ARG A 134 -7.63 11.44 3.64
N LYS A 135 -7.28 11.30 4.92
CA LYS A 135 -7.61 10.11 5.70
C LYS A 135 -9.11 9.86 5.69
N ALA A 136 -9.51 8.58 5.76
CA ALA A 136 -10.89 8.21 5.99
C ALA A 136 -11.38 8.67 7.37
N LYS A 137 -12.71 8.83 7.52
CA LYS A 137 -13.34 9.12 8.81
C LYS A 137 -13.05 8.01 9.82
N ASN A 138 -13.11 6.75 9.41
CA ASN A 138 -12.67 5.61 10.20
C ASN A 138 -11.15 5.45 10.10
N LEU A 139 -10.42 6.00 11.06
CA LEU A 139 -8.96 5.92 11.10
C LEU A 139 -8.41 4.49 11.23
N SER A 140 -9.21 3.55 11.76
CA SER A 140 -8.78 2.15 11.88
C SER A 140 -8.77 1.41 10.54
N LYS A 141 -9.54 1.89 9.56
CA LYS A 141 -9.63 1.35 8.20
C LYS A 141 -8.97 2.28 7.16
N ASP A 142 -8.38 3.40 7.59
CA ASP A 142 -7.78 4.38 6.68
C ASP A 142 -6.73 3.76 5.77
N GLN A 143 -6.91 3.96 4.47
CA GLN A 143 -6.03 3.46 3.42
C GLN A 143 -5.29 4.57 2.66
N SER A 144 -5.33 5.80 3.15
CA SER A 144 -4.63 6.93 2.53
C SER A 144 -3.12 6.69 2.37
N TYR A 145 -2.53 5.90 3.29
CA TYR A 145 -1.12 5.49 3.22
C TYR A 145 -0.76 4.77 1.92
N VAL A 146 -1.60 3.87 1.42
CA VAL A 146 -1.30 3.13 0.18
C VAL A 146 -1.71 3.88 -1.09
N LEU A 147 -2.30 5.06 -0.94
CA LEU A 147 -2.81 5.89 -2.02
C LEU A 147 -1.90 7.10 -2.35
N TYR A 148 -0.92 7.42 -1.50
CA TYR A 148 -0.08 8.59 -1.68
C TYR A 148 0.65 8.64 -3.02
N ASN A 149 0.90 7.47 -3.63
CA ASN A 149 1.68 7.36 -4.88
C ASN A 149 0.81 7.37 -6.15
N MET A 150 -0.47 7.81 -6.04
CA MET A 150 -1.29 8.02 -7.23
C MET A 150 -0.79 9.25 -8.02
N PRO A 151 -0.99 9.27 -9.35
CA PRO A 151 -0.66 10.45 -10.17
C PRO A 151 -1.46 11.68 -9.70
N LYS A 152 -0.77 12.79 -9.43
CA LYS A 152 -1.35 14.04 -8.91
C LYS A 152 -2.50 14.58 -9.79
N GLN A 153 -2.38 14.43 -11.10
CA GLN A 153 -3.41 14.89 -12.07
C GLN A 153 -4.74 14.13 -11.96
N LEU A 154 -4.78 13.04 -11.19
CA LEU A 154 -6.01 12.25 -11.02
C LEU A 154 -6.83 12.66 -9.80
N LEU A 155 -6.34 13.55 -8.94
CA LEU A 155 -7.03 13.91 -7.70
C LEU A 155 -8.48 14.36 -7.93
N GLU A 156 -8.76 15.10 -9.01
CA GLU A 156 -10.11 15.53 -9.38
C GLU A 156 -10.94 14.48 -10.14
N LYS A 157 -10.34 13.34 -10.50
CA LYS A 157 -10.95 12.27 -11.31
C LYS A 157 -11.21 10.98 -10.53
N VAL A 158 -10.87 10.95 -9.23
CA VAL A 158 -11.00 9.75 -8.39
C VAL A 158 -12.09 9.94 -7.36
N LEU A 159 -12.91 8.89 -7.17
CA LEU A 159 -13.95 8.85 -6.15
C LEU A 159 -13.68 7.71 -5.17
N PHE A 160 -13.81 7.99 -3.89
CA PHE A 160 -13.75 7.02 -2.79
C PHE A 160 -15.06 7.03 -2.00
N PRO A 161 -16.08 6.26 -2.42
CA PRO A 161 -17.41 6.34 -1.81
C PRO A 161 -17.46 5.95 -0.32
N LEU A 162 -16.45 5.24 0.18
CA LEU A 162 -16.40 4.73 1.55
C LEU A 162 -15.69 5.64 2.55
N GLY A 163 -15.16 6.78 2.12
CA GLY A 163 -14.33 7.65 2.95
C GLY A 163 -15.03 8.24 4.17
N ASP A 164 -16.34 8.43 4.12
CA ASP A 164 -17.14 9.03 5.18
C ASP A 164 -17.76 8.04 6.17
N PHE A 165 -17.60 6.75 5.96
CA PHE A 165 -18.11 5.73 6.87
C PHE A 165 -17.33 5.69 8.19
N GLU A 166 -18.06 5.66 9.30
CA GLU A 166 -17.47 5.56 10.65
C GLU A 166 -17.10 4.11 11.01
N SER A 167 -17.84 3.15 10.48
CA SER A 167 -17.63 1.74 10.77
C SER A 167 -17.73 0.85 9.53
N LYS A 168 -17.07 -0.31 9.58
CA LYS A 168 -17.24 -1.36 8.55
C LYS A 168 -18.61 -2.02 8.63
N GLU A 169 -19.18 -2.02 9.82
CA GLU A 169 -20.54 -2.54 10.11
C GLU A 169 -21.58 -1.79 9.30
N ASP A 170 -21.48 -0.47 9.18
CA ASP A 170 -22.39 0.35 8.36
C ASP A 170 -22.31 -0.04 6.88
N VAL A 171 -21.10 -0.26 6.36
CA VAL A 171 -20.91 -0.76 4.99
C VAL A 171 -21.55 -2.15 4.82
N ARG A 172 -21.35 -3.05 5.79
CA ARG A 172 -21.97 -4.39 5.75
C ARG A 172 -23.50 -4.35 5.89
N LYS A 173 -24.03 -3.36 6.61
CA LYS A 173 -25.47 -3.15 6.73
C LYS A 173 -26.08 -2.81 5.37
N ILE A 174 -25.51 -1.86 4.64
CA ILE A 174 -25.94 -1.53 3.27
C ILE A 174 -25.89 -2.77 2.36
N ALA A 175 -24.81 -3.54 2.42
CA ALA A 175 -24.70 -4.78 1.65
C ALA A 175 -25.82 -5.78 1.96
N LYS A 176 -26.24 -5.89 3.23
CA LYS A 176 -27.36 -6.76 3.65
C LYS A 176 -28.70 -6.22 3.18
N GLU A 177 -28.94 -4.92 3.32
CA GLU A 177 -30.19 -4.25 2.87
C GLU A 177 -30.41 -4.44 1.36
N HIS A 178 -29.33 -4.46 0.59
CA HIS A 178 -29.37 -4.75 -0.85
C HIS A 178 -29.23 -6.25 -1.22
N ASN A 179 -29.32 -7.15 -0.23
CA ASN A 179 -29.26 -8.61 -0.41
C ASN A 179 -27.98 -9.09 -1.14
N LEU A 180 -26.85 -8.43 -0.93
CA LEU A 180 -25.60 -8.84 -1.56
C LEU A 180 -25.02 -10.08 -0.86
N SER A 181 -24.71 -11.12 -1.63
CA SER A 181 -24.12 -12.37 -1.14
C SER A 181 -22.80 -12.21 -0.40
N VAL A 182 -22.10 -11.09 -0.64
CA VAL A 182 -20.79 -10.76 -0.04
C VAL A 182 -20.87 -10.06 1.31
N ALA A 183 -22.04 -9.77 1.84
CA ALA A 183 -22.22 -9.02 3.08
C ALA A 183 -21.49 -9.63 4.30
N SER A 184 -21.35 -10.96 4.34
CA SER A 184 -20.67 -11.71 5.40
C SER A 184 -19.24 -12.15 5.04
N LYS A 185 -18.77 -11.86 3.81
CA LYS A 185 -17.43 -12.27 3.36
C LYS A 185 -16.36 -11.56 4.20
N PRO A 186 -15.33 -12.27 4.70
CA PRO A 186 -14.22 -11.65 5.43
C PRO A 186 -13.41 -10.72 4.52
N ASP A 187 -12.75 -9.73 5.13
CA ASP A 187 -11.84 -8.83 4.42
C ASP A 187 -10.59 -9.60 3.98
N SER A 188 -10.00 -9.22 2.84
CA SER A 188 -8.68 -9.73 2.43
C SER A 188 -7.61 -8.94 3.18
N GLU A 189 -6.81 -9.62 4.01
CA GLU A 189 -5.77 -9.00 4.86
C GLU A 189 -4.35 -9.19 4.29
N ASP A 190 -4.15 -10.20 3.44
CA ASP A 190 -2.84 -10.57 2.90
C ASP A 190 -2.53 -9.96 1.54
N ILE A 191 -1.27 -10.07 1.11
CA ILE A 191 -0.83 -9.72 -0.24
C ILE A 191 -1.57 -10.63 -1.24
N CYS A 192 -2.30 -10.02 -2.16
CA CYS A 192 -3.25 -10.73 -3.03
C CYS A 192 -2.65 -11.88 -3.86
N PHE A 193 -1.37 -11.79 -4.23
CA PHE A 193 -0.66 -12.84 -4.97
C PHE A 193 0.15 -13.81 -4.07
N ILE A 194 0.05 -13.66 -2.74
CA ILE A 194 0.65 -14.56 -1.74
C ILE A 194 -0.45 -14.98 -0.73
N PRO A 195 -1.42 -15.80 -1.15
CA PRO A 195 -2.61 -16.09 -0.36
C PRO A 195 -2.32 -16.90 0.91
N ASP A 196 -1.20 -17.59 0.98
CA ASP A 196 -0.74 -18.33 2.16
C ASP A 196 0.11 -17.47 3.12
N GLY A 197 0.30 -16.18 2.83
CA GLY A 197 1.12 -15.24 3.60
C GLY A 197 2.61 -15.57 3.60
N ASN A 198 3.05 -16.60 2.87
CA ASN A 198 4.45 -17.07 2.86
C ASN A 198 5.26 -16.44 1.72
N TYR A 199 5.64 -15.18 1.90
CA TYR A 199 6.45 -14.47 0.90
C TYR A 199 7.80 -15.13 0.62
N LYS A 200 8.40 -15.83 1.59
CA LYS A 200 9.68 -16.53 1.41
C LYS A 200 9.57 -17.64 0.36
N LYS A 201 8.57 -18.50 0.52
CA LYS A 201 8.24 -19.55 -0.44
C LYS A 201 7.92 -18.96 -1.82
N PHE A 202 7.17 -17.86 -1.84
CA PHE A 202 6.86 -17.16 -3.09
C PHE A 202 8.14 -16.68 -3.81
N LEU A 203 9.08 -16.05 -3.10
CA LEU A 203 10.35 -15.61 -3.65
C LEU A 203 11.18 -16.78 -4.19
N GLU A 204 11.29 -17.87 -3.45
CA GLU A 204 12.02 -19.07 -3.86
C GLU A 204 11.45 -19.73 -5.13
N GLN A 205 10.13 -19.68 -5.31
CA GLN A 205 9.45 -20.29 -6.45
C GLN A 205 9.36 -19.39 -7.69
N ASN A 206 9.40 -18.06 -7.51
CA ASN A 206 9.11 -17.10 -8.58
C ASN A 206 10.30 -16.19 -8.93
N SER A 207 11.48 -16.46 -8.38
CA SER A 207 12.68 -15.69 -8.67
C SER A 207 13.92 -16.57 -8.81
N SER A 208 15.01 -15.97 -9.26
CA SER A 208 16.34 -16.59 -9.27
C SER A 208 17.09 -16.46 -7.93
N ILE A 209 16.42 -16.06 -6.87
CA ILE A 209 17.03 -15.95 -5.53
C ILE A 209 17.41 -17.35 -5.06
N VAL A 210 18.73 -17.57 -4.93
CA VAL A 210 19.26 -18.80 -4.36
C VAL A 210 19.49 -18.56 -2.87
N PRO A 211 18.92 -19.37 -1.98
CA PRO A 211 19.22 -19.30 -0.56
C PRO A 211 20.74 -19.42 -0.33
N LYS A 212 21.33 -18.40 0.30
CA LYS A 212 22.75 -18.41 0.64
C LYS A 212 22.90 -18.29 2.15
N GLU A 213 23.41 -19.35 2.76
CA GLU A 213 23.70 -19.33 4.20
C GLU A 213 24.76 -18.30 4.57
N GLY A 214 24.60 -17.71 5.75
CA GLY A 214 25.52 -16.72 6.28
C GLY A 214 25.42 -16.63 7.79
N ASN A 215 26.11 -15.63 8.36
CA ASN A 215 26.18 -15.45 9.79
C ASN A 215 25.15 -14.43 10.28
N ILE A 216 24.63 -14.67 11.49
CA ILE A 216 23.94 -13.65 12.26
C ILE A 216 24.95 -13.11 13.28
N VAL A 217 25.21 -11.80 13.21
CA VAL A 217 26.25 -11.14 14.00
C VAL A 217 25.67 -9.98 14.81
N ASN A 218 26.31 -9.63 15.92
CA ASN A 218 26.04 -8.37 16.61
C ASN A 218 26.84 -7.22 15.96
N ARG A 219 26.69 -5.98 16.45
CA ARG A 219 27.43 -4.80 15.95
C ARG A 219 28.96 -4.91 16.08
N LYS A 220 29.45 -5.74 17.01
CA LYS A 220 30.90 -5.97 17.20
C LYS A 220 31.44 -7.01 16.23
N GLY A 221 30.60 -7.65 15.40
CA GLY A 221 30.98 -8.72 14.49
C GLY A 221 31.05 -10.10 15.15
N GLU A 222 30.61 -10.26 16.41
CA GLU A 222 30.55 -11.55 17.07
C GLU A 222 29.43 -12.40 16.47
N ILE A 223 29.74 -13.63 16.07
CA ILE A 223 28.79 -14.57 15.47
C ILE A 223 27.88 -15.12 16.57
N LEU A 224 26.59 -14.91 16.43
CA LEU A 224 25.57 -15.37 17.36
C LEU A 224 24.72 -16.54 16.80
N GLY A 225 24.77 -16.76 15.48
CA GLY A 225 24.01 -17.81 14.82
C GLY A 225 24.23 -17.82 13.31
N ARG A 226 23.41 -18.61 12.61
CA ARG A 226 23.45 -18.71 11.14
C ARG A 226 22.05 -18.45 10.56
N HIS A 227 22.03 -17.93 9.34
CA HIS A 227 20.80 -17.74 8.57
C HIS A 227 20.86 -18.50 7.24
N THR A 228 19.67 -18.74 6.65
CA THR A 228 19.53 -19.49 5.39
C THR A 228 19.35 -18.59 4.17
N GLY A 229 19.40 -17.27 4.35
CA GLY A 229 19.27 -16.26 3.29
C GLY A 229 18.85 -14.92 3.88
N LEU A 230 19.45 -13.81 3.40
CA LEU A 230 19.18 -12.45 3.91
C LEU A 230 17.71 -12.03 3.70
N TYR A 231 17.11 -12.43 2.57
CA TYR A 231 15.70 -12.13 2.24
C TYR A 231 14.69 -12.70 3.24
N ASN A 232 15.10 -13.64 4.10
CA ASN A 232 14.27 -14.21 5.15
C ASN A 232 14.08 -13.30 6.35
N TYR A 233 14.76 -12.15 6.38
CA TYR A 233 14.82 -11.25 7.52
C TYR A 233 14.38 -9.84 7.13
N THR A 234 13.77 -9.15 8.10
CA THR A 234 13.31 -7.76 7.95
C THR A 234 13.76 -6.96 9.16
N ILE A 235 14.14 -5.69 8.97
CA ILE A 235 14.51 -4.79 10.09
C ILE A 235 13.36 -4.70 11.08
N GLY A 236 13.70 -4.87 12.37
CA GLY A 236 12.75 -4.93 13.48
C GLY A 236 12.22 -6.33 13.79
N GLN A 237 12.55 -7.34 12.98
CA GLN A 237 12.14 -8.74 13.25
C GLN A 237 12.81 -9.24 14.54
N ARG A 238 11.98 -9.84 15.42
CA ARG A 238 12.42 -10.49 16.69
C ARG A 238 12.29 -12.00 16.63
N LYS A 239 11.18 -12.50 16.08
CA LYS A 239 10.89 -13.95 16.06
C LYS A 239 11.62 -14.63 14.90
N GLY A 240 11.96 -15.92 15.07
CA GLY A 240 12.56 -16.74 14.02
C GLY A 240 14.04 -16.47 13.76
N LEU A 241 14.78 -15.85 14.71
CA LEU A 241 16.21 -15.64 14.60
C LEU A 241 17.02 -16.91 14.94
N GLY A 242 16.46 -17.84 15.72
CA GLY A 242 17.15 -19.07 16.13
C GLY A 242 18.36 -18.83 17.06
N ILE A 243 18.41 -17.69 17.74
CA ILE A 243 19.53 -17.28 18.60
C ILE A 243 19.09 -17.37 20.06
N SER A 244 19.92 -17.97 20.91
CA SER A 244 19.81 -17.86 22.35
C SER A 244 20.74 -16.75 22.86
N TYR A 245 20.16 -15.73 23.50
CA TYR A 245 20.90 -14.58 24.02
C TYR A 245 20.28 -14.07 25.31
N LYS A 246 21.07 -13.34 26.12
CA LYS A 246 20.65 -12.83 27.43
C LYS A 246 19.51 -11.80 27.39
N ALA A 247 19.33 -11.14 26.27
CA ALA A 247 18.30 -10.11 26.04
C ALA A 247 17.60 -10.36 24.69
N PRO A 248 16.36 -9.86 24.48
CA PRO A 248 15.71 -9.93 23.19
C PRO A 248 16.53 -9.22 22.10
N LEU A 249 16.86 -9.93 21.02
CA LEU A 249 17.54 -9.39 19.85
C LEU A 249 16.55 -9.12 18.72
N PHE A 250 16.90 -8.12 17.91
CA PHE A 250 16.15 -7.67 16.74
C PHE A 250 17.10 -7.52 15.55
N VAL A 251 16.61 -7.76 14.35
CA VAL A 251 17.34 -7.40 13.13
C VAL A 251 17.43 -5.87 13.06
N ILE A 252 18.66 -5.35 13.02
CA ILE A 252 18.95 -3.90 12.95
C ILE A 252 19.57 -3.48 11.63
N GLY A 253 20.02 -4.45 10.81
CA GLY A 253 20.62 -4.18 9.51
C GLY A 253 21.14 -5.43 8.83
N PHE A 254 21.78 -5.21 7.67
CA PHE A 254 22.41 -6.24 6.86
C PHE A 254 23.80 -5.80 6.40
N ASN A 255 24.72 -6.74 6.29
CA ASN A 255 25.96 -6.58 5.55
C ASN A 255 25.92 -7.48 4.31
N LYS A 256 25.64 -6.89 3.16
CA LYS A 256 25.47 -7.61 1.88
C LYS A 256 26.76 -8.28 1.42
N GLU A 257 27.90 -7.59 1.55
CA GLU A 257 29.21 -8.06 1.10
C GLU A 257 29.64 -9.30 1.85
N ARG A 258 29.42 -9.32 3.17
CA ARG A 258 29.77 -10.44 4.05
C ARG A 258 28.64 -11.47 4.20
N ASN A 259 27.47 -11.21 3.59
CA ASN A 259 26.27 -12.03 3.74
C ASN A 259 25.91 -12.23 5.22
N GLU A 260 25.75 -11.13 5.97
CA GLU A 260 25.48 -11.14 7.41
C GLU A 260 24.17 -10.43 7.74
N VAL A 261 23.39 -11.02 8.65
CA VAL A 261 22.27 -10.37 9.34
C VAL A 261 22.82 -9.74 10.62
N ILE A 262 22.67 -8.44 10.78
CA ILE A 262 23.12 -7.72 11.97
C ILE A 262 21.96 -7.63 12.95
N VAL A 263 22.19 -8.10 14.19
CA VAL A 263 21.21 -8.04 15.26
C VAL A 263 21.69 -7.18 16.41
N GLY A 264 20.74 -6.57 17.12
CA GLY A 264 21.00 -5.72 18.28
C GLY A 264 19.83 -5.67 19.25
N GLU A 265 19.98 -4.95 20.35
CA GLU A 265 18.93 -4.75 21.34
C GLU A 265 17.90 -3.73 20.84
N GLN A 266 16.75 -3.63 21.53
CA GLN A 266 15.61 -2.82 21.10
C GLN A 266 15.97 -1.34 20.89
N GLN A 267 16.80 -0.75 21.74
CA GLN A 267 17.19 0.66 21.65
C GLN A 267 17.97 0.97 20.35
N GLU A 268 18.63 -0.03 19.76
CA GLU A 268 19.39 0.12 18.53
C GLU A 268 18.52 0.21 17.28
N LEU A 269 17.22 -0.06 17.40
CA LEU A 269 16.24 0.12 16.33
C LEU A 269 15.77 1.57 16.15
N TYR A 270 16.04 2.44 17.13
CA TYR A 270 15.54 3.79 17.11
C TYR A 270 16.46 4.73 16.32
N ARG A 271 15.87 5.44 15.37
CA ARG A 271 16.55 6.47 14.58
C ARG A 271 15.73 7.75 14.58
N LYS A 272 16.38 8.91 14.59
CA LYS A 272 15.77 10.23 14.57
C LYS A 272 15.63 10.79 13.16
N GLU A 273 16.35 10.23 12.20
CA GLU A 273 16.42 10.72 10.82
C GLU A 273 16.27 9.58 9.82
N MET A 274 15.74 9.90 8.65
CA MET A 274 15.77 9.03 7.47
C MET A 274 15.80 9.86 6.19
N LYS A 275 16.24 9.23 5.11
CA LYS A 275 16.15 9.75 3.75
C LYS A 275 15.03 9.04 3.00
N VAL A 276 14.35 9.78 2.14
CA VAL A 276 13.25 9.30 1.32
C VAL A 276 13.50 9.73 -0.13
N ASN A 277 13.38 8.80 -1.06
CA ASN A 277 13.47 9.07 -2.51
C ASN A 277 12.19 8.66 -3.24
N GLU A 278 12.21 8.69 -4.58
CA GLU A 278 11.02 8.39 -5.41
C GLU A 278 9.79 9.16 -4.91
N VAL A 279 9.99 10.44 -4.63
CA VAL A 279 9.00 11.30 -3.97
C VAL A 279 7.84 11.61 -4.90
N ASN A 280 6.62 11.44 -4.42
CA ASN A 280 5.38 11.92 -5.03
C ASN A 280 4.68 12.89 -4.08
N LEU A 281 4.62 14.16 -4.45
CA LEU A 281 3.91 15.20 -3.69
C LEU A 281 2.54 15.45 -4.32
N LEU A 282 1.47 15.22 -3.55
CA LEU A 282 0.09 15.45 -3.98
C LEU A 282 -0.37 16.88 -3.70
N LEU A 283 0.01 17.42 -2.54
CA LEU A 283 -0.47 18.71 -2.08
C LEU A 283 0.26 19.91 -2.73
N MET A 284 1.51 19.75 -3.10
CA MET A 284 2.37 20.81 -3.66
C MET A 284 3.30 20.25 -4.74
N ASP A 285 3.98 21.11 -5.50
CA ASP A 285 4.93 20.65 -6.54
C ASP A 285 6.32 20.40 -5.95
N LYS A 286 6.71 21.19 -4.95
CA LYS A 286 7.98 21.08 -4.23
C LYS A 286 7.86 21.61 -2.81
N ILE A 287 8.76 21.21 -1.94
CA ILE A 287 8.90 21.72 -0.58
C ILE A 287 9.97 22.81 -0.61
N GLU A 288 9.56 24.07 -0.64
CA GLU A 288 10.48 25.22 -0.76
C GLU A 288 11.19 25.58 0.53
N ARG A 289 10.62 25.20 1.68
CA ARG A 289 11.15 25.41 3.03
C ARG A 289 10.80 24.23 3.90
N THR A 290 11.43 24.14 5.05
CA THR A 290 11.10 23.09 6.04
C THR A 290 9.59 23.10 6.34
N LEU A 291 9.00 21.90 6.41
CA LEU A 291 7.57 21.70 6.62
C LEU A 291 7.35 20.78 7.81
N ASP A 292 6.55 21.26 8.78
CA ASP A 292 6.07 20.44 9.90
C ASP A 292 4.98 19.48 9.42
N VAL A 293 5.16 18.19 9.68
CA VAL A 293 4.25 17.12 9.24
C VAL A 293 4.15 16.01 10.29
N THR A 294 3.15 15.17 10.14
CA THR A 294 3.18 13.83 10.75
C THR A 294 3.55 12.80 9.68
N VAL A 295 4.35 11.80 10.03
CA VAL A 295 4.88 10.80 9.13
C VAL A 295 4.49 9.40 9.56
N LYS A 296 3.94 8.60 8.65
CA LYS A 296 3.79 7.14 8.81
C LYS A 296 4.91 6.46 8.03
N ILE A 297 5.68 5.62 8.71
CA ILE A 297 6.80 4.85 8.13
C ILE A 297 6.42 3.40 7.76
N ARG A 298 5.20 2.99 8.06
CA ARG A 298 4.57 1.70 7.69
C ARG A 298 3.07 1.86 7.72
N TYR A 299 2.35 1.02 7.02
CA TYR A 299 0.88 1.03 7.02
C TYR A 299 0.29 0.99 8.43
N ALA A 300 0.76 0.06 9.27
CA ALA A 300 0.27 -0.12 10.63
C ALA A 300 0.95 0.78 11.68
N SER A 301 1.91 1.66 11.31
CA SER A 301 2.56 2.55 12.27
C SER A 301 1.65 3.70 12.68
N LYS A 302 1.81 4.16 13.92
CA LYS A 302 1.23 5.44 14.34
C LYS A 302 1.96 6.59 13.64
N PRO A 303 1.26 7.67 13.26
CA PRO A 303 1.90 8.89 12.77
C PRO A 303 2.84 9.48 13.83
N ALA A 304 4.02 9.93 13.41
CA ALA A 304 5.00 10.57 14.28
C ALA A 304 5.31 11.99 13.79
N GLU A 305 5.44 12.95 14.68
CA GLU A 305 5.79 14.33 14.34
C GLU A 305 7.21 14.43 13.79
N ALA A 306 7.36 15.14 12.70
CA ALA A 306 8.63 15.35 12.02
C ALA A 306 8.66 16.66 11.26
N ILE A 307 9.88 17.07 10.92
CA ILE A 307 10.14 18.12 9.96
C ILE A 307 10.68 17.46 8.70
N ILE A 308 10.17 17.87 7.53
CA ILE A 308 10.68 17.43 6.24
C ILE A 308 11.32 18.58 5.49
N ASN A 309 12.40 18.26 4.77
CA ASN A 309 13.15 19.19 3.94
C ASN A 309 13.53 18.51 2.63
N GLN A 310 13.22 19.15 1.51
CA GLN A 310 13.60 18.65 0.20
C GLN A 310 15.04 19.06 -0.11
N THR A 311 15.94 18.09 -0.22
CA THR A 311 17.37 18.34 -0.46
C THR A 311 17.70 18.39 -1.94
N GLU A 312 16.96 17.61 -2.76
CA GLU A 312 17.06 17.53 -4.20
C GLU A 312 15.67 17.26 -4.78
N ALA A 313 15.50 17.30 -6.09
CA ALA A 313 14.19 17.15 -6.74
C ALA A 313 13.40 15.92 -6.27
N GLU A 314 14.09 14.79 -6.04
CA GLU A 314 13.47 13.51 -5.68
C GLU A 314 13.86 13.00 -4.28
N ASN A 315 14.54 13.82 -3.47
CA ASN A 315 15.04 13.43 -2.16
C ASN A 315 14.50 14.32 -1.05
N ILE A 316 13.97 13.71 -0.02
CA ILE A 316 13.51 14.36 1.20
C ILE A 316 14.27 13.83 2.40
N GLN A 317 14.82 14.73 3.21
CA GLN A 317 15.29 14.42 4.56
C GLN A 317 14.12 14.56 5.52
N VAL A 318 13.92 13.56 6.37
CA VAL A 318 12.92 13.54 7.44
C VAL A 318 13.63 13.52 8.79
N ILE A 319 13.30 14.48 9.66
CA ILE A 319 13.85 14.59 11.02
C ILE A 319 12.68 14.50 11.99
N PHE A 320 12.61 13.40 12.74
CA PHE A 320 11.55 13.17 13.73
C PHE A 320 11.80 13.98 15.01
N LYS A 321 10.75 14.47 15.65
CA LYS A 321 10.86 15.06 17.01
C LYS A 321 11.33 13.99 17.99
N GLU A 322 10.73 12.80 17.95
CA GLU A 322 11.12 11.64 18.77
C GLU A 322 11.62 10.49 17.89
N PRO A 323 12.71 9.78 18.31
CA PRO A 323 13.26 8.67 17.54
C PRO A 323 12.21 7.61 17.21
N GLN A 324 12.19 7.14 15.96
CA GLN A 324 11.24 6.14 15.47
C GLN A 324 11.89 4.76 15.38
N ARG A 325 11.09 3.76 15.82
CA ARG A 325 11.54 2.38 15.86
C ARG A 325 11.42 1.70 14.50
N GLY A 326 12.51 1.10 14.04
CA GLY A 326 12.49 0.15 12.91
C GLY A 326 12.14 0.83 11.59
N ILE A 327 12.74 1.98 11.31
CA ILE A 327 12.75 2.60 9.99
C ILE A 327 13.33 1.57 9.02
N THR A 328 12.55 1.19 7.99
CA THR A 328 12.86 0.04 7.14
C THR A 328 12.97 0.48 5.69
N PRO A 329 14.13 0.31 5.06
CA PRO A 329 14.31 0.57 3.63
C PRO A 329 13.34 -0.24 2.76
N GLY A 330 12.83 0.38 1.69
CA GLY A 330 11.83 -0.19 0.81
C GLY A 330 10.38 0.03 1.26
N GLN A 331 10.13 0.32 2.55
CA GLN A 331 8.83 0.81 2.99
C GLN A 331 8.62 2.27 2.54
N SER A 332 7.38 2.71 2.52
CA SER A 332 7.08 4.12 2.23
C SER A 332 7.02 4.97 3.50
N ALA A 333 7.46 6.21 3.37
CA ALA A 333 7.18 7.28 4.29
C ALA A 333 6.07 8.15 3.71
N VAL A 334 4.95 8.29 4.41
CA VAL A 334 3.81 9.11 3.96
C VAL A 334 3.63 10.28 4.89
N PHE A 335 3.57 11.49 4.32
CA PHE A 335 3.55 12.76 5.03
C PHE A 335 2.13 13.32 5.08
N TYR A 336 1.74 13.85 6.25
CA TYR A 336 0.41 14.41 6.49
C TYR A 336 0.49 15.78 7.17
N ILE A 337 -0.40 16.68 6.78
CA ILE A 337 -0.77 17.88 7.56
C ILE A 337 -2.21 17.64 8.04
N GLY A 338 -2.38 17.44 9.35
CA GLY A 338 -3.66 17.00 9.89
C GLY A 338 -4.09 15.64 9.31
N ASP A 339 -5.18 15.65 8.56
CA ASP A 339 -5.69 14.48 7.82
C ASP A 339 -5.35 14.50 6.31
N VAL A 340 -4.82 15.61 5.80
CA VAL A 340 -4.45 15.77 4.38
C VAL A 340 -3.13 15.08 4.09
N VAL A 341 -3.11 14.28 3.01
CA VAL A 341 -1.88 13.67 2.50
C VAL A 341 -1.07 14.69 1.71
N VAL A 342 0.10 15.05 2.22
CA VAL A 342 1.06 15.92 1.52
C VAL A 342 1.70 15.17 0.34
N GLY A 343 2.02 13.92 0.57
CA GLY A 343 2.73 13.03 -0.36
C GLY A 343 3.51 11.98 0.40
N GLY A 344 4.52 11.45 -0.23
CA GLY A 344 5.42 10.45 0.36
C GLY A 344 6.51 10.02 -0.59
N GLY A 345 7.24 8.99 -0.19
CA GLY A 345 8.27 8.37 -1.01
C GLY A 345 8.81 7.10 -0.37
N LYS A 346 9.81 6.50 -0.99
CA LYS A 346 10.44 5.26 -0.54
C LYS A 346 11.56 5.53 0.44
N ILE A 347 11.56 4.87 1.59
CA ILE A 347 12.60 4.97 2.63
C ILE A 347 13.90 4.37 2.10
N GLN A 348 15.00 5.12 2.23
CA GLN A 348 16.36 4.71 1.92
C GLN A 348 17.10 4.17 3.15
N ASP A 349 18.28 3.62 2.93
CA ASP A 349 19.19 3.14 3.98
C ASP A 349 19.69 4.27 4.89
#